data_f9d0e36e64dd04b48bfec5a51811516f
#
_entry.id   f9d0e36e64dd04b48bfec5a51811516f
#
_cell.length_a   1.000
_cell.length_b   1.000
_cell.length_c   1.000
_cell.angle_alpha   90.00
_cell.angle_beta   90.00
_cell.angle_gamma   90.00
#
_symmetry.space_group_name_H-M   'P 1'
#
loop_
_entity.id
_entity.type
_entity.pdbx_description
1 polymer ?
#
loop_
_entity_poly.entity_id
_entity_poly.type
_entity_poly.pdbx_seq_one_letter_code
_entity_poly.pdbx_strand_id
1 'polypeptide(L)'
;MKKVLSLLLALVMVFCFASCGKKAETVEFKVSDLEGNVVYDFSVDYKDGATAGELLEEGLKANNISYEKYDDTMIDVIGDLAQDHTAWSQYWSFYLNGEYAQLGLWEQTVAANDLVELKMETFAG
;
A
#
# COMPACT_ATOMS: atom_id res chain seq x y z
N MET A 1 10.33 21.60 23.34
CA MET A 1 9.13 20.79 23.25
C MET A 1 9.14 19.81 22.10
N LYS A 2 9.45 20.28 20.90
CA LYS A 2 9.53 19.37 19.73
C LYS A 2 10.53 18.24 19.93
N LYS A 3 11.66 18.54 20.57
CA LYS A 3 12.67 17.53 20.83
C LYS A 3 12.21 16.45 21.79
N VAL A 4 11.42 16.82 22.78
CA VAL A 4 10.87 15.88 23.73
C VAL A 4 9.85 14.97 23.06
N LEU A 5 9.04 15.55 22.19
CA LEU A 5 8.02 14.80 21.46
C LEU A 5 8.66 13.78 20.53
N SER A 6 9.72 14.18 19.82
CA SER A 6 10.48 13.27 18.96
C SER A 6 11.10 12.13 19.74
N LEU A 7 11.62 12.45 20.88
CA LEU A 7 12.25 11.45 21.74
C LEU A 7 11.23 10.43 22.23
N LEU A 8 10.05 10.90 22.60
CA LEU A 8 8.97 10.04 23.04
C LEU A 8 8.51 9.09 21.92
N LEU A 9 8.37 9.62 20.73
CA LEU A 9 8.00 8.81 19.58
C LEU A 9 9.02 7.72 19.28
N ALA A 10 10.29 8.10 19.30
CA ALA A 10 11.37 7.14 19.09
C ALA A 10 11.39 6.09 20.18
N LEU A 11 11.16 6.50 21.42
CA LEU A 11 11.13 5.59 22.54
C LEU A 11 9.98 4.59 22.42
N VAL A 12 8.82 5.05 22.00
CA VAL A 12 7.67 4.18 21.82
C VAL A 12 7.93 3.13 20.75
N MET A 13 8.56 3.53 19.65
CA MET A 13 8.89 2.59 18.59
C MET A 13 9.87 1.53 19.06
N VAL A 14 10.91 1.94 19.78
CA VAL A 14 11.89 1.01 20.33
C VAL A 14 11.23 0.07 21.33
N PHE A 15 10.34 0.60 22.14
CA PHE A 15 9.62 -0.19 23.12
C PHE A 15 8.76 -1.26 22.45
N CYS A 16 8.09 -0.90 21.36
CA CYS A 16 7.28 -1.88 20.61
C CYS A 16 8.11 -3.05 20.10
N PHE A 17 9.28 -2.76 19.58
CA PHE A 17 10.18 -3.83 19.14
C PHE A 17 10.65 -4.69 20.31
N ALA A 18 11.00 -4.06 21.41
CA ALA A 18 11.45 -4.77 22.58
C ALA A 18 10.37 -5.64 23.20
N SER A 19 9.14 -5.13 23.23
CA SER A 19 8.04 -5.87 23.85
C SER A 19 7.57 -7.05 23.02
N CYS A 20 7.73 -7.00 21.71
CA CYS A 20 7.28 -8.07 20.83
C CYS A 20 8.16 -9.31 20.88
N GLY A 21 9.43 -9.16 21.22
CA GLY A 21 10.37 -10.27 21.25
C GLY A 21 10.57 -10.94 19.91
N LYS A 22 9.67 -10.73 18.98
CA LYS A 22 9.73 -11.20 17.61
C LYS A 22 9.57 -10.02 16.70
N LYS A 23 10.31 -10.04 15.60
CA LYS A 23 10.12 -9.05 14.54
C LYS A 23 8.82 -9.36 13.83
N ALA A 24 7.87 -8.45 13.89
CA ALA A 24 6.60 -8.62 13.18
C ALA A 24 6.87 -8.59 11.68
N GLU A 25 6.29 -9.54 10.96
CA GLU A 25 6.40 -9.58 9.51
C GLU A 25 5.22 -8.82 8.91
N THR A 26 5.54 -7.86 8.07
CA THR A 26 4.51 -7.01 7.45
C THR A 26 4.78 -6.84 5.98
N VAL A 27 3.75 -6.34 5.28
CA VAL A 27 3.86 -5.90 3.89
C VAL A 27 3.51 -4.42 3.91
N GLU A 28 4.36 -3.61 3.30
CA GLU A 28 4.14 -2.17 3.26
C GLU A 28 3.42 -1.78 1.98
N PHE A 29 2.49 -0.82 2.09
CA PHE A 29 1.73 -0.32 0.95
C PHE A 29 1.90 1.19 0.84
N LYS A 30 2.19 1.65 -0.36
CA LYS A 30 2.26 3.08 -0.68
C LYS A 30 1.37 3.35 -1.88
N VAL A 31 0.53 4.36 -1.76
CA VAL A 31 -0.38 4.79 -2.82
C VAL A 31 0.02 6.20 -3.23
N SER A 32 0.33 6.40 -4.51
CA SER A 32 0.82 7.69 -5.02
C SER A 32 -0.12 8.26 -6.05
N ASP A 33 -0.19 9.59 -6.08
CA ASP A 33 -1.00 10.32 -7.06
C ASP A 33 -0.21 10.55 -8.36
N LEU A 34 -0.80 11.29 -9.29
CA LEU A 34 -0.18 11.55 -10.59
C LEU A 34 1.12 12.33 -10.49
N GLU A 35 1.31 13.11 -9.45
CA GLU A 35 2.51 13.92 -9.26
C GLU A 35 3.60 13.14 -8.51
N GLY A 36 3.33 11.89 -8.16
CA GLY A 36 4.31 11.08 -7.45
C GLY A 36 4.30 11.25 -5.94
N ASN A 37 3.33 11.99 -5.42
CA ASN A 37 3.21 12.17 -3.97
C ASN A 37 2.55 10.94 -3.35
N VAL A 38 3.16 10.43 -2.28
CA VAL A 38 2.57 9.33 -1.53
C VAL A 38 1.44 9.89 -0.67
N VAL A 39 0.21 9.50 -1.00
CA VAL A 39 -0.97 9.99 -0.29
C VAL A 39 -1.43 9.03 0.80
N TYR A 40 -1.12 7.75 0.67
CA TYR A 40 -1.39 6.76 1.72
C TYR A 40 -0.16 5.87 1.88
N ASP A 41 0.17 5.56 3.12
CA ASP A 41 1.31 4.69 3.44
C ASP A 41 0.92 3.92 4.70
N PHE A 42 0.83 2.61 4.59
CA PHE A 42 0.46 1.77 5.73
C PHE A 42 1.09 0.39 5.59
N SER A 43 1.10 -0.33 6.69
CA SER A 43 1.60 -1.71 6.72
C SER A 43 0.49 -2.65 7.15
N VAL A 44 0.53 -3.86 6.63
CA VAL A 44 -0.43 -4.91 6.95
C VAL A 44 0.35 -6.14 7.38
N ASP A 45 -0.17 -6.86 8.35
CA ASP A 45 0.46 -8.10 8.79
C ASP A 45 0.57 -9.08 7.63
N TYR A 46 1.74 -9.66 7.48
CA TYR A 46 1.96 -10.66 6.45
C TYR A 46 1.18 -11.94 6.78
N LYS A 47 0.57 -12.52 5.77
CA LYS A 47 -0.11 -13.80 5.88
C LYS A 47 0.38 -14.70 4.75
N ASP A 48 0.78 -15.90 5.11
CA ASP A 48 1.32 -16.85 4.15
C ASP A 48 0.29 -17.16 3.06
N GLY A 49 0.71 -17.03 1.81
CA GLY A 49 -0.15 -17.30 0.66
C GLY A 49 -1.10 -16.17 0.27
N ALA A 50 -1.10 -15.06 1.00
CA ALA A 50 -1.98 -13.94 0.67
C ALA A 50 -1.50 -13.22 -0.58
N THR A 51 -2.46 -12.68 -1.35
CA THR A 51 -2.14 -11.84 -2.49
C THR A 51 -2.00 -10.38 -2.06
N ALA A 52 -1.33 -9.60 -2.91
CA ALA A 52 -1.21 -8.16 -2.68
C ALA A 52 -2.58 -7.50 -2.52
N GLY A 53 -3.55 -7.90 -3.36
CA GLY A 53 -4.90 -7.33 -3.30
C GLY A 53 -5.62 -7.64 -2.02
N GLU A 54 -5.50 -8.87 -1.52
CA GLU A 54 -6.13 -9.25 -0.25
C GLU A 54 -5.62 -8.41 0.91
N LEU A 55 -4.30 -8.22 0.98
CA LEU A 55 -3.70 -7.42 2.04
C LEU A 55 -3.97 -5.93 1.84
N LEU A 56 -4.04 -5.48 0.59
CA LEU A 56 -4.41 -4.11 0.29
C LEU A 56 -5.80 -3.79 0.83
N GLU A 57 -6.77 -4.66 0.58
CA GLU A 57 -8.13 -4.46 1.08
C GLU A 57 -8.15 -4.41 2.60
N GLU A 58 -7.41 -5.31 3.23
CA GLU A 58 -7.34 -5.35 4.69
C GLU A 58 -6.79 -4.03 5.24
N GLY A 59 -5.71 -3.52 4.63
CA GLY A 59 -5.10 -2.28 5.06
C GLY A 59 -5.98 -1.06 4.82
N LEU A 60 -6.65 -1.01 3.68
CA LEU A 60 -7.57 0.10 3.37
C LEU A 60 -8.72 0.13 4.37
N LYS A 61 -9.30 -1.02 4.68
CA LYS A 61 -10.38 -1.10 5.66
C LYS A 61 -9.91 -0.70 7.05
N ALA A 62 -8.75 -1.18 7.45
CA ALA A 62 -8.20 -0.90 8.77
C ALA A 62 -7.90 0.59 8.96
N ASN A 63 -7.59 1.29 7.88
CA ASN A 63 -7.27 2.72 7.93
C ASN A 63 -8.44 3.61 7.52
N ASN A 64 -9.62 3.03 7.36
CA ASN A 64 -10.85 3.77 7.00
C ASN A 64 -10.70 4.52 5.67
N ILE A 65 -9.99 3.93 4.72
CA ILE A 65 -9.81 4.50 3.39
C ILE A 65 -10.83 3.82 2.47
N SER A 66 -11.70 4.63 1.87
CA SER A 66 -12.69 4.10 0.94
C SER A 66 -12.02 3.61 -0.33
N TYR A 67 -12.58 2.58 -0.95
CA TYR A 67 -12.06 2.07 -2.20
C TYR A 67 -13.14 1.33 -2.97
N GLU A 68 -12.91 1.19 -4.26
CA GLU A 68 -13.79 0.40 -5.13
C GLU A 68 -12.93 -0.42 -6.08
N LYS A 69 -13.39 -1.62 -6.38
CA LYS A 69 -12.74 -2.49 -7.36
C LYS A 69 -13.43 -2.31 -8.70
N TYR A 70 -12.64 -2.30 -9.77
CA TYR A 70 -13.20 -2.27 -11.12
C TYR A 70 -13.84 -3.63 -11.45
N ASP A 71 -13.12 -4.70 -11.13
CA ASP A 71 -13.60 -6.08 -11.24
C ASP A 71 -12.82 -6.92 -10.21
N ASP A 72 -12.85 -8.23 -10.35
CA ASP A 72 -12.21 -9.12 -9.38
C ASP A 72 -10.68 -9.07 -9.43
N THR A 73 -10.11 -8.41 -10.43
CA THR A 73 -8.66 -8.40 -10.64
C THR A 73 -8.03 -7.02 -10.59
N MET A 74 -8.83 -5.95 -10.57
CA MET A 74 -8.32 -4.60 -10.73
C MET A 74 -8.95 -3.64 -9.72
N ILE A 75 -8.11 -2.80 -9.11
CA ILE A 75 -8.58 -1.71 -8.26
C ILE A 75 -8.95 -0.51 -9.12
N ASP A 76 -9.99 0.21 -8.74
CA ASP A 76 -10.46 1.37 -9.47
C ASP A 76 -10.26 2.66 -8.67
N VAL A 77 -10.81 2.70 -7.46
CA VAL A 77 -10.78 3.90 -6.63
C VAL A 77 -10.08 3.61 -5.33
N ILE A 78 -9.18 4.48 -4.92
CA ILE A 78 -8.62 4.47 -3.58
C ILE A 78 -8.72 5.90 -3.05
N GLY A 79 -9.56 6.09 -2.02
CA GLY A 79 -9.82 7.43 -1.51
C GLY A 79 -10.42 8.32 -2.58
N ASP A 80 -9.73 9.41 -2.89
CA ASP A 80 -10.17 10.36 -3.92
C ASP A 80 -9.53 10.11 -5.29
N LEU A 81 -8.71 9.07 -5.40
CA LEU A 81 -8.01 8.77 -6.64
C LEU A 81 -8.73 7.68 -7.42
N ALA A 82 -9.09 7.96 -8.65
CA ALA A 82 -9.85 7.03 -9.48
C ALA A 82 -9.26 6.97 -10.88
N GLN A 83 -9.38 5.80 -11.50
CA GLN A 83 -9.02 5.64 -12.91
C GLN A 83 -10.02 6.40 -13.79
N ASP A 84 -9.58 6.82 -14.96
CA ASP A 84 -10.43 7.46 -15.94
C ASP A 84 -10.96 6.41 -16.91
N HIS A 85 -12.20 6.00 -16.72
CA HIS A 85 -12.79 4.94 -17.53
C HIS A 85 -13.18 5.41 -18.93
N THR A 86 -13.29 6.72 -19.13
CA THR A 86 -13.74 7.26 -20.43
C THR A 86 -12.63 7.11 -21.47
N ALA A 87 -11.44 7.58 -21.16
CA ALA A 87 -10.32 7.56 -22.09
C ALA A 87 -9.14 6.77 -21.58
N TRP A 88 -9.24 6.24 -20.37
CA TRP A 88 -8.15 5.56 -19.69
C TRP A 88 -6.89 6.41 -19.64
N SER A 89 -7.10 7.72 -19.50
CA SER A 89 -5.97 8.67 -19.47
C SER A 89 -5.17 8.55 -18.20
N GLN A 90 -5.76 8.01 -17.15
CA GLN A 90 -5.02 7.72 -15.93
C GLN A 90 -5.47 6.36 -15.39
N TYR A 91 -4.54 5.64 -14.81
CA TYR A 91 -4.75 4.28 -14.38
C TYR A 91 -3.79 3.93 -13.24
N TRP A 92 -4.11 2.85 -12.50
CA TRP A 92 -3.23 2.36 -11.45
C TRP A 92 -2.15 1.45 -12.00
N SER A 93 -0.91 1.72 -11.63
CA SER A 93 0.22 0.83 -11.92
C SER A 93 0.66 0.17 -10.62
N PHE A 94 0.83 -1.14 -10.68
CA PHE A 94 1.19 -1.95 -9.51
C PHE A 94 2.67 -2.30 -9.60
N TYR A 95 3.42 -1.93 -8.55
CA TYR A 95 4.85 -2.24 -8.43
C TYR A 95 5.07 -3.09 -7.20
N LEU A 96 5.94 -4.07 -7.33
CA LEU A 96 6.34 -4.93 -6.22
C LEU A 96 7.84 -4.79 -6.04
N ASN A 97 8.24 -4.30 -4.87
CA ASN A 97 9.65 -4.06 -4.54
C ASN A 97 10.38 -3.22 -5.60
N GLY A 98 9.71 -2.21 -6.11
CA GLY A 98 10.28 -1.26 -7.05
C GLY A 98 10.22 -1.68 -8.50
N GLU A 99 9.68 -2.85 -8.81
CA GLU A 99 9.57 -3.35 -10.18
C GLU A 99 8.11 -3.49 -10.59
N TYR A 100 7.83 -3.19 -11.84
CA TYR A 100 6.47 -3.33 -12.37
C TYR A 100 6.04 -4.79 -12.24
N ALA A 101 4.92 -5.03 -11.58
CA ALA A 101 4.45 -6.38 -11.30
C ALA A 101 3.95 -7.05 -12.59
N GLN A 102 4.20 -8.35 -12.70
CA GLN A 102 3.79 -9.13 -13.86
C GLN A 102 2.38 -9.66 -13.75
N LEU A 103 1.86 -9.76 -12.54
CA LEU A 103 0.52 -10.28 -12.28
C LEU A 103 -0.34 -9.18 -11.64
N GLY A 104 -1.64 -9.37 -11.67
CA GLY A 104 -2.57 -8.43 -11.03
C GLY A 104 -2.50 -8.50 -9.52
N LEU A 105 -3.10 -7.51 -8.87
CA LEU A 105 -3.08 -7.40 -7.41
C LEU A 105 -3.59 -8.67 -6.72
N TRP A 106 -4.70 -9.21 -7.21
CA TRP A 106 -5.31 -10.39 -6.60
C TRP A 106 -4.78 -11.72 -7.14
N GLU A 107 -3.75 -11.64 -7.97
CA GLU A 107 -3.06 -12.83 -8.49
C GLU A 107 -1.65 -12.94 -7.94
N GLN A 108 -1.04 -11.82 -7.58
CA GLN A 108 0.35 -11.76 -7.12
C GLN A 108 0.41 -12.04 -5.63
N THR A 109 0.99 -13.19 -5.25
CA THR A 109 1.27 -13.44 -3.84
C THR A 109 2.46 -12.59 -3.40
N VAL A 110 2.50 -12.28 -2.11
CA VAL A 110 3.56 -11.46 -1.55
C VAL A 110 4.32 -12.23 -0.49
N ALA A 111 5.51 -11.75 -0.18
CA ALA A 111 6.35 -12.30 0.88
C ALA A 111 6.46 -11.28 2.01
N ALA A 112 6.91 -11.76 3.16
CA ALA A 112 7.14 -10.88 4.30
C ALA A 112 8.14 -9.79 3.91
N ASN A 113 7.85 -8.57 4.35
CA ASN A 113 8.68 -7.39 4.12
C ASN A 113 8.66 -6.87 2.68
N ASP A 114 7.74 -7.33 1.86
CA ASP A 114 7.56 -6.79 0.52
C ASP A 114 7.01 -5.36 0.59
N LEU A 115 7.33 -4.57 -0.43
CA LEU A 115 6.79 -3.24 -0.63
C LEU A 115 5.87 -3.27 -1.85
N VAL A 116 4.61 -2.95 -1.64
CA VAL A 116 3.62 -2.84 -2.72
C VAL A 116 3.35 -1.36 -2.95
N GLU A 117 3.50 -0.93 -4.19
CA GLU A 117 3.20 0.46 -4.56
C GLU A 117 2.13 0.50 -5.63
N LEU A 118 1.16 1.34 -5.42
CA LEU A 118 0.14 1.64 -6.42
C LEU A 118 0.33 3.09 -6.82
N LYS A 119 0.67 3.29 -8.08
CA LYS A 119 0.96 4.62 -8.60
C LYS A 119 -0.05 4.98 -9.67
N MET A 120 -0.67 6.14 -9.55
CA MET A 120 -1.53 6.65 -10.61
C MET A 120 -0.63 7.18 -11.70
N GLU A 121 -0.81 6.68 -12.92
CA GLU A 121 0.04 7.05 -14.06
C GLU A 121 -0.82 7.37 -15.27
N THR A 122 -0.22 8.02 -16.25
CA THR A 122 -0.89 8.36 -17.51
C THR A 122 -0.13 7.74 -18.68
N PHE A 123 -0.86 7.51 -19.78
CA PHE A 123 -0.23 7.02 -21.00
C PHE A 123 0.59 8.07 -21.71
N ALA A 124 0.23 9.31 -21.51
CA ALA A 124 0.91 10.40 -22.19
C ALA A 124 2.27 10.67 -21.53
N GLY A 125 3.17 9.83 -21.74
CA GLY A 125 4.51 9.88 -21.16
C GLY A 125 5.06 11.27 -20.95
#